data_9ffd8167e787eb180900818fd463e1ca
#
_entry.id   9ffd8167e787eb180900818fd463e1ca
#
_cell.length_a   1.000
_cell.length_b   1.000
_cell.length_c   1.000
_cell.angle_alpha   90.00
_cell.angle_beta   90.00
_cell.angle_gamma   90.00
#
_symmetry.space_group_name_H-M   'P 1'
#
loop_
_entity.id
_entity.type
_entity.pdbx_description
1 polymer ?
#
loop_
_entity_poly.entity_id
_entity_poly.type
_entity_poly.pdbx_seq_one_letter_code
_entity_poly.pdbx_strand_id
1 'polypeptide(L)'
;MGIRERLSGNEAAATAMKQINPDVVAAFPITPSTEIPQYFSTFVANGSVDTEFVAVESEHSAMSACIGAEAAGSRAMTATSANGLSLMWEMIYIASSLRLPIVMSLVNRAVSGPLNIHCDHSDAMGVRDSGWIMLFSENNQEAYDNLLMAHRIAEHKDVLLPLMVCQDGFITSHSIENIELLEDEKVKEFVGKYKPEHYLLNKEEPIAVGPLDVQSYLFEHKAQQAEAMKKAKQVILDVAKDFEKLTGRHYSFFEEYRLEDADLAIVCMNSTAGTTKYVVDELRKKGLKVGLLKLRVFRPFPAEEIAKALSHLKAVAVLERADSLNAAGGALYEDITSAMYVNNTRVPMLNYVYGIGGRDTRAEEIESVYQDLAKVAETGNLDNPYRYLGLRRKGDEN
;
A
#
# COMPACT_ATOMS: atom_id res chain seq x y z
N MET A 1 19.05 20.49 -0.29
CA MET A 1 18.73 19.94 -1.63
C MET A 1 18.75 18.45 -1.50
N GLY A 2 17.82 17.72 -2.12
CA GLY A 2 17.86 16.26 -2.12
C GLY A 2 18.98 15.73 -3.00
N ILE A 3 19.45 14.53 -2.70
CA ILE A 3 20.45 13.81 -3.49
C ILE A 3 19.71 13.11 -4.63
N ARG A 4 20.05 13.42 -5.89
CA ARG A 4 19.43 12.74 -7.05
C ARG A 4 20.17 11.47 -7.37
N GLU A 5 19.43 10.37 -7.36
CA GLU A 5 19.93 9.03 -7.65
C GLU A 5 19.06 8.34 -8.69
N ARG A 6 19.60 7.28 -9.32
CA ARG A 6 18.87 6.39 -10.22
C ARG A 6 18.74 5.04 -9.56
N LEU A 7 17.58 4.73 -9.04
CA LEU A 7 17.35 3.51 -8.28
C LEU A 7 16.11 2.77 -8.80
N SER A 8 16.15 1.46 -8.70
CA SER A 8 14.95 0.63 -8.81
C SER A 8 14.07 0.82 -7.57
N GLY A 9 12.81 0.39 -7.64
CA GLY A 9 11.93 0.45 -6.47
C GLY A 9 12.44 -0.40 -5.30
N ASN A 10 13.09 -1.54 -5.57
CA ASN A 10 13.73 -2.35 -4.53
C ASN A 10 14.95 -1.65 -3.92
N GLU A 11 15.79 -1.02 -4.75
CA GLU A 11 16.93 -0.22 -4.26
C GLU A 11 16.46 0.99 -3.44
N ALA A 12 15.40 1.66 -3.89
CA ALA A 12 14.79 2.78 -3.17
C ALA A 12 14.27 2.34 -1.79
N ALA A 13 13.58 1.19 -1.73
CA ALA A 13 13.11 0.62 -0.48
C ALA A 13 14.26 0.23 0.46
N ALA A 14 15.28 -0.47 -0.06
CA ALA A 14 16.46 -0.85 0.73
C ALA A 14 17.23 0.39 1.23
N THR A 15 17.31 1.45 0.41
CA THR A 15 17.95 2.72 0.79
C THR A 15 17.15 3.43 1.90
N ALA A 16 15.82 3.46 1.81
CA ALA A 16 14.97 3.98 2.89
C ALA A 16 15.20 3.20 4.19
N MET A 17 15.20 1.86 4.13
CA MET A 17 15.49 1.01 5.29
C MET A 17 16.88 1.29 5.89
N LYS A 18 17.91 1.45 5.04
CA LYS A 18 19.26 1.83 5.47
C LYS A 18 19.24 3.15 6.25
N GLN A 19 18.57 4.16 5.73
CA GLN A 19 18.52 5.50 6.34
C GLN A 19 17.70 5.52 7.64
N ILE A 20 16.67 4.69 7.74
CA ILE A 20 15.90 4.46 8.97
C ILE A 20 16.78 3.78 10.03
N ASN A 21 17.64 2.85 9.61
CA ASN A 21 18.54 2.07 10.47
C ASN A 21 17.76 1.42 11.64
N PRO A 22 16.81 0.50 11.34
CA PRO A 22 16.03 -0.19 12.38
C PRO A 22 16.94 -1.09 13.22
N ASP A 23 16.51 -1.44 14.44
CA ASP A 23 17.29 -2.33 15.31
C ASP A 23 17.37 -3.75 14.73
N VAL A 24 16.29 -4.23 14.09
CA VAL A 24 16.21 -5.59 13.52
C VAL A 24 15.59 -5.56 12.13
N VAL A 25 16.20 -6.28 11.20
CA VAL A 25 15.60 -6.69 9.92
C VAL A 25 15.63 -8.19 9.82
N ALA A 26 14.47 -8.84 9.82
CA ALA A 26 14.35 -10.28 9.59
C ALA A 26 13.73 -10.53 8.23
N ALA A 27 14.36 -11.36 7.39
CA ALA A 27 13.90 -11.58 6.04
C ALA A 27 14.19 -12.99 5.52
N PHE A 28 13.31 -13.45 4.61
CA PHE A 28 13.50 -14.59 3.75
C PHE A 28 13.31 -14.12 2.30
N PRO A 29 14.25 -14.44 1.37
CA PRO A 29 14.21 -13.91 0.01
C PRO A 29 13.10 -14.56 -0.82
N ILE A 30 12.23 -13.74 -1.41
CA ILE A 30 11.19 -14.18 -2.36
C ILE A 30 11.08 -13.18 -3.53
N THR A 31 11.02 -13.68 -4.76
CA THR A 31 10.83 -12.87 -5.97
C THR A 31 9.43 -12.19 -5.94
N PRO A 32 9.30 -10.87 -6.26
CA PRO A 32 10.33 -9.94 -6.74
C PRO A 32 10.92 -9.03 -5.63
N SER A 33 10.73 -9.32 -4.34
CA SER A 33 11.30 -8.54 -3.23
C SER A 33 12.73 -8.91 -2.87
N THR A 34 13.31 -9.95 -3.48
CA THR A 34 14.61 -10.54 -3.13
C THR A 34 15.75 -9.52 -3.03
N GLU A 35 15.77 -8.52 -3.90
CA GLU A 35 16.82 -7.50 -3.92
C GLU A 35 16.82 -6.61 -2.65
N ILE A 36 15.66 -6.41 -2.00
CA ILE A 36 15.59 -5.58 -0.79
C ILE A 36 16.48 -6.16 0.32
N PRO A 37 16.28 -7.42 0.78
CA PRO A 37 17.17 -8.00 1.80
C PRO A 37 18.61 -8.20 1.29
N GLN A 38 18.84 -8.39 -0.01
CA GLN A 38 20.19 -8.48 -0.58
C GLN A 38 20.95 -7.16 -0.45
N TYR A 39 20.38 -6.04 -0.87
CA TYR A 39 20.99 -4.73 -0.68
C TYR A 39 21.16 -4.41 0.80
N PHE A 40 20.15 -4.69 1.63
CA PHE A 40 20.23 -4.43 3.05
C PHE A 40 21.33 -5.23 3.74
N SER A 41 21.49 -6.51 3.42
CA SER A 41 22.59 -7.34 3.95
C SER A 41 23.97 -6.78 3.58
N THR A 42 24.09 -6.14 2.41
CA THR A 42 25.31 -5.45 2.00
C THR A 42 25.61 -4.22 2.89
N PHE A 43 24.57 -3.46 3.28
CA PHE A 43 24.72 -2.33 4.20
C PHE A 43 25.15 -2.78 5.59
N VAL A 44 24.67 -3.93 6.06
CA VAL A 44 25.13 -4.54 7.31
C VAL A 44 26.58 -4.99 7.19
N ALA A 45 26.92 -5.73 6.13
CA ALA A 45 28.25 -6.27 5.92
C ALA A 45 29.36 -5.20 5.81
N ASN A 46 29.04 -4.03 5.26
CA ASN A 46 29.98 -2.92 5.12
C ASN A 46 29.93 -1.92 6.28
N GLY A 47 29.12 -2.17 7.33
CA GLY A 47 29.01 -1.31 8.50
C GLY A 47 28.25 0.00 8.27
N SER A 48 27.43 0.09 7.22
CA SER A 48 26.62 1.28 6.95
C SER A 48 25.41 1.44 7.89
N VAL A 49 25.04 0.38 8.59
CA VAL A 49 23.94 0.32 9.55
C VAL A 49 24.36 -0.47 10.79
N ASP A 50 23.68 -0.22 11.90
CA ASP A 50 23.89 -0.94 13.19
C ASP A 50 22.88 -2.08 13.39
N THR A 51 22.06 -2.34 12.38
CA THR A 51 20.94 -3.28 12.40
C THR A 51 21.41 -4.74 12.58
N GLU A 52 20.75 -5.50 13.42
CA GLU A 52 20.84 -6.96 13.42
C GLU A 52 20.04 -7.53 12.24
N PHE A 53 20.72 -8.14 11.29
CA PHE A 53 20.10 -8.78 10.13
C PHE A 53 19.90 -10.27 10.37
N VAL A 54 18.65 -10.71 10.51
CA VAL A 54 18.28 -12.09 10.81
C VAL A 54 17.81 -12.79 9.53
N ALA A 55 18.69 -13.57 8.93
CA ALA A 55 18.34 -14.47 7.84
C ALA A 55 17.63 -15.70 8.42
N VAL A 56 16.41 -15.94 7.99
CA VAL A 56 15.55 -17.02 8.49
C VAL A 56 15.24 -18.05 7.41
N GLU A 57 14.63 -19.19 7.79
CA GLU A 57 14.31 -20.29 6.87
C GLU A 57 12.93 -20.15 6.21
N SER A 58 12.11 -19.20 6.66
CA SER A 58 10.78 -18.96 6.09
C SER A 58 10.26 -17.56 6.39
N GLU A 59 9.28 -17.10 5.62
CA GLU A 59 8.64 -15.82 5.87
C GLU A 59 7.84 -15.81 7.20
N HIS A 60 7.27 -16.95 7.60
CA HIS A 60 6.63 -17.09 8.91
C HIS A 60 7.61 -16.78 10.04
N SER A 61 8.83 -17.34 9.96
CA SER A 61 9.90 -17.08 10.93
C SER A 61 10.39 -15.63 10.88
N ALA A 62 10.42 -15.00 9.68
CA ALA A 62 10.77 -13.58 9.56
C ALA A 62 9.79 -12.70 10.34
N MET A 63 8.50 -12.89 10.16
CA MET A 63 7.49 -12.11 10.88
C MET A 63 7.50 -12.44 12.38
N SER A 64 7.72 -13.71 12.76
CA SER A 64 7.86 -14.11 14.17
C SER A 64 9.03 -13.41 14.84
N ALA A 65 10.18 -13.30 14.16
CA ALA A 65 11.34 -12.57 14.66
C ALA A 65 11.06 -11.08 14.83
N CYS A 66 10.38 -10.45 13.84
CA CYS A 66 9.96 -9.05 13.96
C CYS A 66 9.01 -8.82 15.14
N ILE A 67 8.04 -9.71 15.36
CA ILE A 67 7.12 -9.65 16.50
C ILE A 67 7.88 -9.73 17.82
N GLY A 68 8.83 -10.67 17.92
CA GLY A 68 9.66 -10.80 19.12
C GLY A 68 10.53 -9.56 19.38
N ALA A 69 11.13 -9.00 18.35
CA ALA A 69 11.95 -7.79 18.44
C ALA A 69 11.12 -6.57 18.89
N GLU A 70 9.98 -6.31 18.23
CA GLU A 70 9.09 -5.19 18.61
C GLU A 70 8.53 -5.37 20.03
N ALA A 71 8.10 -6.57 20.40
CA ALA A 71 7.64 -6.86 21.74
C ALA A 71 8.74 -6.64 22.80
N ALA A 72 9.99 -6.83 22.43
CA ALA A 72 11.16 -6.56 23.29
C ALA A 72 11.54 -5.08 23.36
N GLY A 73 10.96 -4.23 22.51
CA GLY A 73 11.19 -2.78 22.49
C GLY A 73 12.11 -2.29 21.38
N SER A 74 12.37 -3.12 20.37
CA SER A 74 13.23 -2.81 19.22
C SER A 74 12.39 -2.46 17.98
N ARG A 75 12.87 -1.51 17.18
CA ARG A 75 12.25 -1.20 15.86
C ARG A 75 12.57 -2.31 14.86
N ALA A 76 11.54 -2.92 14.27
CA ALA A 76 11.72 -4.03 13.34
C ALA A 76 11.11 -3.76 11.95
N MET A 77 11.82 -4.23 10.91
CA MET A 77 11.35 -4.18 9.52
C MET A 77 11.51 -5.54 8.83
N THR A 78 10.71 -5.75 7.79
CA THR A 78 10.81 -6.90 6.88
C THR A 78 10.41 -6.53 5.47
N ALA A 79 10.65 -7.44 4.52
CA ALA A 79 10.18 -7.34 3.14
C ALA A 79 9.73 -8.70 2.64
N THR A 80 8.63 -8.73 1.85
CA THR A 80 8.09 -9.97 1.28
C THR A 80 7.25 -9.72 0.04
N SER A 81 6.66 -10.79 -0.51
CA SER A 81 5.77 -10.80 -1.69
C SER A 81 4.82 -12.01 -1.62
N ALA A 82 3.65 -11.91 -2.23
CA ALA A 82 2.75 -13.03 -2.59
C ALA A 82 2.64 -14.15 -1.56
N ASN A 83 3.19 -15.33 -1.94
CA ASN A 83 3.14 -16.53 -1.10
C ASN A 83 3.90 -16.39 0.22
N GLY A 84 4.94 -15.53 0.27
CA GLY A 84 5.60 -15.18 1.52
C GLY A 84 4.65 -14.47 2.48
N LEU A 85 3.86 -13.50 1.99
CA LEU A 85 2.83 -12.87 2.80
C LEU A 85 1.74 -13.87 3.22
N SER A 86 1.35 -14.78 2.32
CA SER A 86 0.38 -15.84 2.65
C SER A 86 0.91 -16.80 3.73
N LEU A 87 2.21 -17.12 3.71
CA LEU A 87 2.84 -17.93 4.75
C LEU A 87 2.94 -17.20 6.10
N MET A 88 2.99 -15.86 6.08
CA MET A 88 2.92 -15.01 7.28
C MET A 88 1.51 -14.85 7.85
N TRP A 89 0.46 -15.40 7.25
CA TRP A 89 -0.96 -15.10 7.54
C TRP A 89 -1.28 -15.04 9.05
N GLU A 90 -0.93 -16.08 9.79
CA GLU A 90 -1.15 -16.14 11.24
C GLU A 90 -0.43 -14.98 11.96
N MET A 91 0.83 -14.76 11.61
CA MET A 91 1.67 -13.77 12.25
C MET A 91 1.26 -12.33 11.92
N ILE A 92 0.67 -12.09 10.75
CA ILE A 92 0.10 -10.80 10.36
C ILE A 92 -0.99 -10.36 11.33
N TYR A 93 -1.92 -11.25 11.67
CA TYR A 93 -2.97 -10.98 12.65
C TYR A 93 -2.43 -10.84 14.08
N ILE A 94 -1.43 -11.62 14.45
CA ILE A 94 -0.76 -11.52 15.76
C ILE A 94 -0.08 -10.16 15.91
N ALA A 95 0.70 -9.71 14.92
CA ALA A 95 1.38 -8.42 14.96
C ALA A 95 0.42 -7.24 15.21
N SER A 96 -0.70 -7.20 14.46
CA SER A 96 -1.69 -6.14 14.60
C SER A 96 -2.47 -6.21 15.91
N SER A 97 -2.80 -7.41 16.37
CA SER A 97 -3.53 -7.62 17.63
C SER A 97 -2.69 -7.27 18.85
N LEU A 98 -1.38 -7.52 18.79
CA LEU A 98 -0.43 -7.14 19.84
C LEU A 98 0.03 -5.67 19.75
N ARG A 99 -0.49 -4.93 18.78
CA ARG A 99 -0.22 -3.49 18.61
C ARG A 99 1.27 -3.20 18.40
N LEU A 100 1.95 -4.05 17.62
CA LEU A 100 3.38 -3.96 17.32
C LEU A 100 3.60 -3.21 16.00
N PRO A 101 4.27 -2.04 16.02
CA PRO A 101 4.37 -1.13 14.86
C PRO A 101 5.43 -1.56 13.83
N ILE A 102 5.44 -2.83 13.45
CA ILE A 102 6.34 -3.40 12.45
C ILE A 102 6.08 -2.75 11.09
N VAL A 103 7.13 -2.37 10.36
CA VAL A 103 7.03 -1.86 8.99
C VAL A 103 7.48 -2.90 7.99
N MET A 104 6.64 -3.16 6.97
CA MET A 104 6.91 -4.11 5.90
C MET A 104 6.96 -3.42 4.54
N SER A 105 7.99 -3.68 3.74
CA SER A 105 7.99 -3.40 2.31
C SER A 105 7.36 -4.59 1.58
N LEU A 106 6.18 -4.41 1.00
CA LEU A 106 5.47 -5.43 0.24
C LEU A 106 5.61 -5.17 -1.25
N VAL A 107 6.32 -6.06 -1.94
CA VAL A 107 6.43 -6.01 -3.40
C VAL A 107 5.35 -6.90 -3.99
N ASN A 108 4.25 -6.29 -4.42
CA ASN A 108 3.05 -6.97 -4.83
C ASN A 108 3.28 -7.97 -5.98
N ARG A 109 2.81 -9.18 -5.79
CA ARG A 109 2.91 -10.28 -6.74
C ARG A 109 1.66 -11.17 -6.64
N ALA A 110 1.26 -11.77 -7.76
CA ALA A 110 0.18 -12.76 -7.82
C ALA A 110 0.40 -13.89 -6.83
N VAL A 111 -0.61 -14.20 -6.02
CA VAL A 111 -0.61 -15.39 -5.17
C VAL A 111 -0.77 -16.63 -6.04
N SER A 112 0.08 -17.64 -5.79
CA SER A 112 0.14 -18.86 -6.61
C SER A 112 -1.15 -19.64 -6.62
N GLY A 113 -1.40 -20.15 -7.81
CA GLY A 113 -2.47 -21.03 -8.17
C GLY A 113 -3.13 -20.67 -9.50
N PRO A 114 -2.38 -20.77 -10.66
CA PRO A 114 -1.03 -21.29 -10.95
C PRO A 114 0.09 -20.32 -10.54
N LEU A 115 1.35 -20.82 -10.53
CA LEU A 115 2.51 -20.01 -10.20
C LEU A 115 2.69 -18.88 -11.22
N ASN A 116 2.75 -17.67 -10.73
CA ASN A 116 3.12 -16.46 -11.45
C ASN A 116 3.99 -15.59 -10.53
N ILE A 117 5.07 -14.99 -11.06
CA ILE A 117 5.98 -14.16 -10.26
C ILE A 117 5.76 -12.66 -10.48
N HIS A 118 4.87 -12.28 -11.41
CA HIS A 118 4.62 -10.91 -11.78
C HIS A 118 3.51 -10.28 -10.93
N CYS A 119 3.37 -8.98 -11.09
CA CYS A 119 2.50 -8.16 -10.27
C CYS A 119 1.01 -8.50 -10.41
N ASP A 120 0.35 -8.62 -9.29
CA ASP A 120 -1.02 -8.20 -9.04
C ASP A 120 -1.18 -7.90 -7.53
N HIS A 121 -2.37 -7.53 -7.09
CA HIS A 121 -2.61 -7.12 -5.71
C HIS A 121 -3.30 -8.21 -4.88
N SER A 122 -3.38 -9.45 -5.37
CA SER A 122 -4.06 -10.54 -4.66
C SER A 122 -3.45 -10.84 -3.28
N ASP A 123 -2.12 -10.63 -3.14
CA ASP A 123 -1.42 -10.75 -1.86
C ASP A 123 -1.90 -9.72 -0.83
N ALA A 124 -1.86 -8.43 -1.15
CA ALA A 124 -2.31 -7.36 -0.28
C ALA A 124 -3.81 -7.46 0.02
N MET A 125 -4.63 -7.77 -0.98
CA MET A 125 -6.08 -7.94 -0.79
C MET A 125 -6.41 -9.13 0.12
N GLY A 126 -5.59 -10.19 0.12
CA GLY A 126 -5.73 -11.32 1.01
C GLY A 126 -5.61 -10.96 2.49
N VAL A 127 -4.90 -9.90 2.85
CA VAL A 127 -4.68 -9.44 4.23
C VAL A 127 -5.32 -8.09 4.56
N ARG A 128 -6.17 -7.57 3.69
CA ARG A 128 -6.78 -6.24 3.81
C ARG A 128 -7.53 -5.99 5.14
N ASP A 129 -8.02 -7.05 5.77
CA ASP A 129 -8.81 -6.99 7.00
C ASP A 129 -8.02 -7.43 8.25
N SER A 130 -6.69 -7.52 8.13
CA SER A 130 -5.80 -7.99 9.20
C SER A 130 -5.50 -6.93 10.27
N GLY A 131 -5.90 -5.67 10.07
CA GLY A 131 -5.60 -4.56 10.99
C GLY A 131 -4.25 -3.89 10.73
N TRP A 132 -3.63 -4.13 9.59
CA TRP A 132 -2.46 -3.41 9.10
C TRP A 132 -2.85 -2.12 8.39
N ILE A 133 -2.07 -1.07 8.58
CA ILE A 133 -2.14 0.13 7.74
C ILE A 133 -1.53 -0.22 6.38
N MET A 134 -2.16 0.22 5.28
CA MET A 134 -1.74 -0.14 3.94
C MET A 134 -1.57 1.10 3.07
N LEU A 135 -0.35 1.37 2.63
CA LEU A 135 0.02 2.45 1.72
C LEU A 135 0.44 1.88 0.37
N PHE A 136 -0.10 2.39 -0.72
CA PHE A 136 0.19 1.98 -2.09
C PHE A 136 0.97 3.07 -2.82
N SER A 137 2.07 2.69 -3.47
CA SER A 137 3.05 3.60 -4.08
C SER A 137 2.99 3.56 -5.61
N GLU A 138 2.81 4.70 -6.26
CA GLU A 138 2.74 4.81 -7.72
C GLU A 138 4.09 4.50 -8.40
N ASN A 139 5.19 4.97 -7.80
CA ASN A 139 6.52 4.97 -8.39
C ASN A 139 7.60 4.81 -7.31
N ASN A 140 8.87 4.79 -7.72
CA ASN A 140 10.00 4.57 -6.82
C ASN A 140 10.15 5.69 -5.79
N GLN A 141 9.83 6.93 -6.14
CA GLN A 141 9.86 8.05 -5.19
C GLN A 141 8.83 7.87 -4.09
N GLU A 142 7.61 7.47 -4.44
CA GLU A 142 6.56 7.20 -3.45
C GLU A 142 6.89 6.00 -2.57
N ALA A 143 7.50 4.94 -3.11
CA ALA A 143 7.92 3.79 -2.33
C ALA A 143 8.95 4.19 -1.25
N TYR A 144 9.94 4.98 -1.63
CA TYR A 144 10.93 5.55 -0.71
C TYR A 144 10.27 6.46 0.34
N ASP A 145 9.50 7.44 -0.08
CA ASP A 145 8.87 8.43 0.80
C ASP A 145 7.87 7.79 1.79
N ASN A 146 7.08 6.84 1.32
CA ASN A 146 6.13 6.11 2.16
C ASN A 146 6.83 5.29 3.24
N LEU A 147 7.97 4.66 2.94
CA LEU A 147 8.77 3.94 3.94
C LEU A 147 9.34 4.88 5.00
N LEU A 148 9.82 6.07 4.63
CA LEU A 148 10.30 7.05 5.59
C LEU A 148 9.20 7.55 6.54
N MET A 149 7.97 7.74 6.03
CA MET A 149 6.82 8.16 6.83
C MET A 149 6.26 7.01 7.70
N ALA A 150 6.47 5.75 7.29
CA ALA A 150 5.80 4.58 7.85
C ALA A 150 6.01 4.41 9.35
N HIS A 151 7.24 4.55 9.85
CA HIS A 151 7.53 4.40 11.28
C HIS A 151 6.87 5.48 12.13
N ARG A 152 6.88 6.74 11.68
CA ARG A 152 6.19 7.81 12.42
C ARG A 152 4.68 7.60 12.52
N ILE A 153 4.09 6.95 11.51
CA ILE A 153 2.67 6.61 11.50
C ILE A 153 2.43 5.40 12.42
N ALA A 154 3.17 4.32 12.21
CA ALA A 154 3.00 3.06 12.92
C ALA A 154 3.28 3.19 14.43
N GLU A 155 4.37 3.86 14.80
CA GLU A 155 4.85 4.05 16.17
C GLU A 155 4.10 5.16 16.93
N HIS A 156 3.19 5.90 16.29
CA HIS A 156 2.46 6.97 16.96
C HIS A 156 1.65 6.40 18.12
N LYS A 157 1.76 7.02 19.31
CA LYS A 157 1.13 6.55 20.56
C LYS A 157 -0.37 6.23 20.48
N ASP A 158 -1.11 6.96 19.63
CA ASP A 158 -2.54 6.76 19.41
C ASP A 158 -2.83 5.69 18.34
N VAL A 159 -1.81 5.19 17.66
CA VAL A 159 -1.89 4.19 16.57
C VAL A 159 -1.34 2.86 17.01
N LEU A 160 -0.03 2.72 17.16
CA LEU A 160 0.65 1.46 17.49
C LEU A 160 0.09 0.30 16.66
N LEU A 161 0.14 0.41 15.35
CA LEU A 161 -0.32 -0.62 14.41
C LEU A 161 0.77 -0.89 13.38
N PRO A 162 0.93 -2.14 12.93
CA PRO A 162 1.87 -2.44 11.87
C PRO A 162 1.41 -1.82 10.54
N LEU A 163 2.39 -1.54 9.68
CA LEU A 163 2.17 -0.85 8.42
C LEU A 163 2.90 -1.55 7.27
N MET A 164 2.23 -1.73 6.14
CA MET A 164 2.84 -2.18 4.90
C MET A 164 2.85 -1.10 3.83
N VAL A 165 3.99 -0.95 3.17
CA VAL A 165 4.16 -0.12 1.97
C VAL A 165 4.21 -1.02 0.76
N CYS A 166 3.20 -0.91 -0.10
CA CYS A 166 2.99 -1.72 -1.29
C CYS A 166 3.60 -1.04 -2.52
N GLN A 167 4.29 -1.82 -3.35
CA GLN A 167 4.77 -1.40 -4.68
C GLN A 167 4.57 -2.52 -5.70
N ASP A 168 4.30 -2.17 -6.95
CA ASP A 168 4.06 -3.14 -8.02
C ASP A 168 5.32 -3.91 -8.39
N GLY A 169 5.27 -5.24 -8.23
CA GLY A 169 6.37 -6.15 -8.56
C GLY A 169 6.74 -6.09 -10.04
N PHE A 170 8.03 -6.04 -10.33
CA PHE A 170 8.67 -5.81 -11.62
C PHE A 170 8.38 -4.43 -12.25
N ILE A 171 7.15 -3.92 -12.20
CA ILE A 171 6.77 -2.65 -12.82
C ILE A 171 7.44 -1.48 -12.10
N THR A 172 7.27 -1.38 -10.78
CA THR A 172 7.94 -0.37 -9.93
C THR A 172 9.24 -0.93 -9.37
N SER A 173 9.19 -2.14 -8.82
CA SER A 173 10.30 -2.72 -8.06
C SER A 173 11.60 -2.88 -8.84
N HIS A 174 11.55 -3.06 -10.17
CA HIS A 174 12.71 -3.27 -11.04
C HIS A 174 12.90 -2.17 -12.10
N SER A 175 11.97 -1.21 -12.22
CA SER A 175 12.17 -0.05 -13.09
C SER A 175 13.13 0.94 -12.45
N ILE A 176 14.08 1.46 -13.22
CA ILE A 176 15.01 2.49 -12.75
C ILE A 176 14.42 3.87 -13.01
N GLU A 177 14.26 4.65 -11.94
CA GLU A 177 13.75 6.01 -11.99
C GLU A 177 14.74 6.99 -11.35
N ASN A 178 14.63 8.28 -11.72
CA ASN A 178 15.33 9.34 -11.01
C ASN A 178 14.53 9.68 -9.76
N ILE A 179 15.12 9.54 -8.59
CA ILE A 179 14.49 9.87 -7.30
C ILE A 179 15.34 10.90 -6.53
N GLU A 180 14.69 11.62 -5.64
CA GLU A 180 15.36 12.54 -4.70
C GLU A 180 15.41 11.91 -3.31
N LEU A 181 16.60 11.50 -2.91
CA LEU A 181 16.86 11.02 -1.55
C LEU A 181 17.07 12.19 -0.59
N LEU A 182 16.69 12.01 0.64
CA LEU A 182 17.10 12.88 1.74
C LEU A 182 18.51 12.52 2.22
N GLU A 183 19.19 13.47 2.84
CA GLU A 183 20.42 13.21 3.56
C GLU A 183 20.14 12.34 4.79
N ASP A 184 21.06 11.43 5.15
CA ASP A 184 20.87 10.45 6.23
C ASP A 184 20.50 11.12 7.57
N GLU A 185 21.14 12.27 7.89
CA GLU A 185 20.84 13.03 9.11
C GLU A 185 19.41 13.56 9.15
N LYS A 186 18.89 14.01 8.00
CA LYS A 186 17.50 14.51 7.90
C LYS A 186 16.49 13.40 8.06
N VAL A 187 16.79 12.22 7.51
CA VAL A 187 15.93 11.03 7.70
C VAL A 187 15.94 10.63 9.16
N LYS A 188 17.11 10.58 9.79
CA LYS A 188 17.25 10.25 11.20
C LYS A 188 16.52 11.22 12.12
N GLU A 189 16.57 12.52 11.81
CA GLU A 189 15.81 13.55 12.53
C GLU A 189 14.29 13.39 12.31
N PHE A 190 13.87 13.19 11.07
CA PHE A 190 12.47 13.03 10.72
C PHE A 190 11.84 11.78 11.33
N VAL A 191 12.48 10.63 11.19
CA VAL A 191 11.98 9.35 11.73
C VAL A 191 12.04 9.34 13.26
N GLY A 192 13.11 9.92 13.83
CA GLY A 192 13.34 9.97 15.26
C GLY A 192 13.70 8.62 15.89
N LYS A 193 13.96 8.63 17.18
CA LYS A 193 14.24 7.41 17.94
C LYS A 193 12.95 6.73 18.35
N TYR A 194 12.88 5.41 18.19
CA TYR A 194 11.82 4.59 18.74
C TYR A 194 11.88 4.61 20.28
N LYS A 195 10.74 4.81 20.91
CA LYS A 195 10.59 4.84 22.37
C LYS A 195 9.27 4.16 22.72
N PRO A 196 9.24 2.82 22.75
CA PRO A 196 8.04 2.09 23.14
C PRO A 196 7.66 2.43 24.59
N GLU A 197 6.38 2.66 24.82
CA GLU A 197 5.84 2.93 26.16
C GLU A 197 5.83 1.67 26.99
N HIS A 198 5.49 0.53 26.37
CA HIS A 198 5.40 -0.79 26.99
C HIS A 198 6.18 -1.82 26.17
N TYR A 199 7.08 -2.55 26.79
CA TYR A 199 7.88 -3.60 26.15
C TYR A 199 8.41 -4.63 27.15
N LEU A 200 8.63 -5.86 26.69
CA LEU A 200 9.01 -7.01 27.54
C LEU A 200 10.29 -6.82 28.35
N LEU A 201 11.28 -6.10 27.82
CA LEU A 201 12.56 -5.89 28.50
C LEU A 201 12.54 -4.72 29.48
N ASN A 202 11.41 -4.04 29.66
CA ASN A 202 11.26 -2.99 30.66
C ASN A 202 11.13 -3.63 32.07
N LYS A 203 12.21 -3.57 32.84
CA LYS A 203 12.25 -4.14 34.19
C LYS A 203 11.53 -3.28 35.24
N GLU A 204 11.35 -2.00 34.97
CA GLU A 204 10.69 -1.06 35.86
C GLU A 204 9.15 -1.23 35.83
N GLU A 205 8.64 -1.56 34.64
CA GLU A 205 7.20 -1.78 34.40
C GLU A 205 7.00 -3.08 33.62
N PRO A 206 7.11 -4.24 34.28
CA PRO A 206 7.03 -5.54 33.59
C PRO A 206 5.63 -5.79 33.04
N ILE A 207 5.58 -6.22 31.79
CA ILE A 207 4.34 -6.57 31.08
C ILE A 207 4.38 -8.01 30.56
N ALA A 208 3.20 -8.55 30.26
CA ALA A 208 3.05 -9.76 29.45
C ALA A 208 2.56 -9.39 28.04
N VAL A 209 3.08 -10.06 27.03
CA VAL A 209 2.67 -9.90 25.64
C VAL A 209 2.08 -11.23 25.14
N GLY A 210 0.96 -11.18 24.44
CA GLY A 210 0.27 -12.35 23.92
C GLY A 210 -0.55 -13.10 24.97
N PRO A 211 -1.50 -12.43 25.66
CA PRO A 211 -2.37 -13.10 26.63
C PRO A 211 -3.32 -14.09 25.94
N LEU A 212 -3.80 -15.08 26.68
CA LEU A 212 -4.97 -15.85 26.30
C LEU A 212 -6.23 -15.01 26.58
N ASP A 213 -6.78 -14.42 25.53
CA ASP A 213 -8.06 -13.70 25.63
C ASP A 213 -9.22 -14.67 25.47
N VAL A 214 -10.04 -14.74 26.50
CA VAL A 214 -11.32 -15.45 26.45
C VAL A 214 -12.44 -14.49 26.05
N GLN A 215 -13.67 -15.00 25.94
CA GLN A 215 -14.87 -14.24 25.51
C GLN A 215 -15.08 -12.90 26.25
N SER A 216 -14.52 -12.73 27.42
CA SER A 216 -14.72 -11.51 28.23
C SER A 216 -13.80 -10.34 27.86
N TYR A 217 -12.76 -10.55 27.03
CA TYR A 217 -11.74 -9.53 26.76
C TYR A 217 -11.39 -9.34 25.28
N LEU A 218 -11.50 -10.39 24.45
CA LEU A 218 -11.11 -10.31 23.03
C LEU A 218 -11.88 -9.23 22.27
N PHE A 219 -13.17 -9.06 22.55
CA PHE A 219 -13.99 -8.07 21.86
C PHE A 219 -13.55 -6.63 22.16
N GLU A 220 -13.22 -6.34 23.42
CA GLU A 220 -12.71 -5.05 23.85
C GLU A 220 -11.34 -4.74 23.24
N HIS A 221 -10.44 -5.73 23.17
CA HIS A 221 -9.15 -5.56 22.50
C HIS A 221 -9.32 -5.29 21.00
N LYS A 222 -10.23 -5.99 20.33
CA LYS A 222 -10.54 -5.71 18.92
C LYS A 222 -11.18 -4.32 18.70
N ALA A 223 -12.01 -3.86 19.63
CA ALA A 223 -12.55 -2.50 19.58
C ALA A 223 -11.46 -1.42 19.74
N GLN A 224 -10.47 -1.66 20.63
CA GLN A 224 -9.31 -0.76 20.77
C GLN A 224 -8.45 -0.74 19.50
N GLN A 225 -8.25 -1.89 18.85
CA GLN A 225 -7.54 -1.98 17.57
C GLN A 225 -8.28 -1.20 16.47
N ALA A 226 -9.61 -1.32 16.40
CA ALA A 226 -10.43 -0.58 15.44
C ALA A 226 -10.38 0.93 15.69
N GLU A 227 -10.38 1.36 16.95
CA GLU A 227 -10.25 2.79 17.30
C GLU A 227 -8.87 3.35 16.91
N ALA A 228 -7.80 2.58 17.11
CA ALA A 228 -6.46 2.96 16.65
C ALA A 228 -6.39 3.13 15.13
N MET A 229 -7.03 2.22 14.37
CA MET A 229 -7.13 2.33 12.91
C MET A 229 -7.87 3.62 12.49
N LYS A 230 -8.92 4.04 13.20
CA LYS A 230 -9.58 5.31 12.93
C LYS A 230 -8.67 6.51 13.19
N LYS A 231 -7.94 6.50 14.32
CA LYS A 231 -6.99 7.57 14.65
C LYS A 231 -5.83 7.65 13.67
N ALA A 232 -5.44 6.54 13.08
CA ALA A 232 -4.39 6.51 12.05
C ALA A 232 -4.69 7.44 10.86
N LYS A 233 -5.97 7.70 10.51
CA LYS A 233 -6.32 8.65 9.44
C LYS A 233 -5.71 10.03 9.70
N GLN A 234 -5.89 10.59 10.88
CA GLN A 234 -5.36 11.91 11.20
C GLN A 234 -3.83 11.89 11.28
N VAL A 235 -3.26 10.86 11.91
CA VAL A 235 -1.79 10.72 12.03
C VAL A 235 -1.12 10.64 10.66
N ILE A 236 -1.69 9.91 9.70
CA ILE A 236 -1.19 9.83 8.32
C ILE A 236 -1.11 11.22 7.68
N LEU A 237 -2.15 12.05 7.85
CA LEU A 237 -2.15 13.42 7.30
C LEU A 237 -1.15 14.33 8.00
N ASP A 238 -1.02 14.22 9.32
CA ASP A 238 -0.10 15.06 10.09
C ASP A 238 1.36 14.72 9.76
N VAL A 239 1.69 13.43 9.63
CA VAL A 239 3.03 12.97 9.20
C VAL A 239 3.31 13.39 7.77
N ALA A 240 2.33 13.27 6.86
CA ALA A 240 2.47 13.72 5.48
C ALA A 240 2.72 15.23 5.38
N LYS A 241 2.03 16.04 6.20
CA LYS A 241 2.25 17.48 6.27
C LYS A 241 3.64 17.86 6.79
N ASP A 242 4.15 17.11 7.76
CA ASP A 242 5.53 17.32 8.24
C ASP A 242 6.55 16.91 7.19
N PHE A 243 6.28 15.82 6.46
CA PHE A 243 7.12 15.39 5.34
C PHE A 243 7.13 16.40 4.19
N GLU A 244 5.99 17.02 3.88
CA GLU A 244 5.87 18.09 2.88
C GLU A 244 6.71 19.31 3.26
N LYS A 245 6.73 19.73 4.53
CA LYS A 245 7.60 20.83 5.01
C LYS A 245 9.08 20.50 4.79
N LEU A 246 9.46 19.24 4.93
CA LEU A 246 10.85 18.79 4.79
C LEU A 246 11.27 18.67 3.31
N THR A 247 10.38 18.23 2.44
CA THR A 247 10.71 17.82 1.07
C THR A 247 10.06 18.67 -0.02
N GLY A 248 8.98 19.37 0.28
CA GLY A 248 8.09 20.01 -0.69
C GLY A 248 7.17 19.04 -1.42
N ARG A 249 7.23 17.73 -1.14
CA ARG A 249 6.35 16.70 -1.74
C ARG A 249 5.09 16.52 -0.92
N HIS A 250 3.95 16.68 -1.58
CA HIS A 250 2.63 16.61 -0.94
C HIS A 250 2.07 15.19 -1.00
N TYR A 251 1.60 14.69 0.14
CA TYR A 251 0.91 13.40 0.27
C TYR A 251 -0.40 13.54 1.04
N SER A 252 -1.42 12.81 0.57
CA SER A 252 -2.73 12.71 1.22
C SER A 252 -3.21 11.26 1.21
N PHE A 253 -4.49 11.03 1.48
CA PHE A 253 -5.10 9.70 1.32
C PHE A 253 -5.10 9.24 -0.13
N PHE A 254 -5.29 10.16 -1.04
CA PHE A 254 -5.31 9.97 -2.50
C PHE A 254 -4.85 11.25 -3.19
N GLU A 255 -4.55 11.13 -4.48
CA GLU A 255 -4.28 12.24 -5.37
C GLU A 255 -5.49 12.44 -6.31
N GLU A 256 -5.96 13.67 -6.40
CA GLU A 256 -6.97 14.10 -7.35
C GLU A 256 -6.28 14.68 -8.60
N TYR A 257 -6.15 13.87 -9.65
CA TYR A 257 -5.53 14.34 -10.89
C TYR A 257 -6.59 14.83 -11.86
N ARG A 258 -6.66 16.14 -12.09
CA ARG A 258 -7.67 16.81 -12.93
C ARG A 258 -9.11 16.39 -12.60
N LEU A 259 -9.38 16.12 -11.32
CA LEU A 259 -10.68 15.60 -10.89
C LEU A 259 -11.69 16.71 -10.63
N GLU A 260 -11.26 17.91 -10.25
CA GLU A 260 -12.09 19.02 -9.76
C GLU A 260 -13.25 19.39 -10.71
N ASP A 261 -13.00 19.44 -12.02
CA ASP A 261 -13.98 19.78 -13.05
C ASP A 261 -14.33 18.59 -13.97
N ALA A 262 -14.00 17.37 -13.54
CA ALA A 262 -14.25 16.18 -14.33
C ALA A 262 -15.74 15.79 -14.33
N ASP A 263 -16.21 15.25 -15.44
CA ASP A 263 -17.49 14.58 -15.56
C ASP A 263 -17.36 13.06 -15.29
N LEU A 264 -16.21 12.48 -15.66
CA LEU A 264 -15.90 11.06 -15.60
C LEU A 264 -14.55 10.84 -14.91
N ALA A 265 -14.43 9.80 -14.10
CA ALA A 265 -13.16 9.47 -13.49
C ALA A 265 -12.87 7.97 -13.42
N ILE A 266 -11.58 7.66 -13.42
CA ILE A 266 -11.06 6.35 -13.02
C ILE A 266 -10.55 6.46 -11.58
N VAL A 267 -10.73 5.40 -10.81
CA VAL A 267 -10.06 5.18 -9.52
C VAL A 267 -9.11 4.01 -9.67
N CYS A 268 -7.86 4.16 -9.30
CA CYS A 268 -6.87 3.07 -9.28
C CYS A 268 -5.82 3.25 -8.18
N MET A 269 -4.97 2.24 -8.01
CA MET A 269 -3.83 2.23 -7.10
C MET A 269 -2.54 1.97 -7.87
N ASN A 270 -1.40 2.25 -7.23
CA ASN A 270 -0.03 1.95 -7.69
C ASN A 270 0.30 2.46 -9.11
N SER A 271 1.13 1.72 -9.83
CA SER A 271 1.78 2.14 -11.09
C SER A 271 0.83 2.49 -12.23
N THR A 272 -0.37 1.92 -12.26
CA THR A 272 -1.38 2.20 -13.31
C THR A 272 -1.82 3.66 -13.32
N ALA A 273 -1.64 4.36 -12.20
CA ALA A 273 -1.94 5.79 -12.12
C ALA A 273 -1.12 6.60 -13.14
N GLY A 274 0.16 6.27 -13.34
CA GLY A 274 1.01 6.97 -14.32
C GLY A 274 0.47 6.89 -15.74
N THR A 275 0.11 5.68 -16.21
CA THR A 275 -0.52 5.50 -17.54
C THR A 275 -1.86 6.19 -17.61
N THR A 276 -2.66 6.14 -16.54
CA THR A 276 -3.96 6.80 -16.49
C THR A 276 -3.84 8.33 -16.57
N LYS A 277 -2.85 8.93 -15.88
CA LYS A 277 -2.57 10.38 -15.98
C LYS A 277 -2.24 10.79 -17.41
N TYR A 278 -1.43 9.99 -18.10
CA TYR A 278 -1.13 10.22 -19.53
C TYR A 278 -2.41 10.20 -20.38
N VAL A 279 -3.28 9.20 -20.20
CA VAL A 279 -4.54 9.10 -20.95
C VAL A 279 -5.48 10.26 -20.62
N VAL A 280 -5.58 10.66 -19.35
CA VAL A 280 -6.35 11.83 -18.94
C VAL A 280 -5.88 13.08 -19.68
N ASP A 281 -4.58 13.31 -19.76
CA ASP A 281 -4.05 14.49 -20.47
C ASP A 281 -4.36 14.45 -21.96
N GLU A 282 -4.26 13.30 -22.62
CA GLU A 282 -4.60 13.18 -24.05
C GLU A 282 -6.09 13.38 -24.31
N LEU A 283 -6.96 12.84 -23.47
CA LEU A 283 -8.41 13.02 -23.57
C LEU A 283 -8.84 14.48 -23.29
N ARG A 284 -8.18 15.11 -22.31
CA ARG A 284 -8.38 16.53 -22.01
C ARG A 284 -8.01 17.45 -23.17
N LYS A 285 -6.94 17.15 -23.93
CA LYS A 285 -6.59 17.86 -25.18
C LYS A 285 -7.68 17.73 -26.24
N LYS A 286 -8.45 16.64 -26.22
CA LYS A 286 -9.63 16.42 -27.08
C LYS A 286 -10.89 17.09 -26.53
N GLY A 287 -10.82 17.83 -25.42
CA GLY A 287 -11.94 18.58 -24.82
C GLY A 287 -12.83 17.75 -23.87
N LEU A 288 -12.44 16.52 -23.52
CA LEU A 288 -13.19 15.68 -22.60
C LEU A 288 -12.87 16.01 -21.16
N LYS A 289 -13.88 16.11 -20.30
CA LYS A 289 -13.74 16.36 -18.86
C LYS A 289 -13.56 15.06 -18.09
N VAL A 290 -12.36 14.53 -18.13
CA VAL A 290 -11.98 13.28 -17.44
C VAL A 290 -10.95 13.54 -16.37
N GLY A 291 -10.93 12.71 -15.31
CA GLY A 291 -10.00 12.81 -14.19
C GLY A 291 -9.66 11.45 -13.63
N LEU A 292 -8.73 11.44 -12.68
CA LEU A 292 -8.27 10.26 -11.96
C LEU A 292 -8.26 10.54 -10.46
N LEU A 293 -8.73 9.58 -9.66
CA LEU A 293 -8.45 9.49 -8.24
C LEU A 293 -7.44 8.34 -8.03
N LYS A 294 -6.20 8.69 -7.68
CA LYS A 294 -5.17 7.71 -7.33
C LYS A 294 -5.18 7.47 -5.83
N LEU A 295 -5.65 6.30 -5.40
CA LEU A 295 -5.68 5.95 -3.98
C LEU A 295 -4.28 5.56 -3.49
N ARG A 296 -3.81 6.22 -2.42
CA ARG A 296 -2.55 5.92 -1.73
C ARG A 296 -2.80 5.14 -0.43
N VAL A 297 -3.79 5.53 0.36
CA VAL A 297 -4.11 4.91 1.65
C VAL A 297 -5.31 3.98 1.47
N PHE A 298 -5.07 2.68 1.47
CA PHE A 298 -6.14 1.69 1.35
C PHE A 298 -6.69 1.28 2.72
N ARG A 299 -5.84 1.28 3.74
CA ARG A 299 -6.22 1.09 5.15
C ARG A 299 -5.48 2.09 6.04
N PRO A 300 -6.18 2.83 6.88
CA PRO A 300 -7.65 2.95 7.01
C PRO A 300 -8.30 3.51 5.75
N PHE A 301 -9.46 2.98 5.36
CA PHE A 301 -10.14 3.43 4.13
C PHE A 301 -10.74 4.82 4.31
N PRO A 302 -10.41 5.82 3.47
CA PRO A 302 -10.89 7.19 3.61
C PRO A 302 -12.28 7.38 2.98
N ALA A 303 -13.29 6.70 3.53
CA ALA A 303 -14.62 6.56 2.94
C ALA A 303 -15.33 7.89 2.70
N GLU A 304 -15.33 8.78 3.69
CA GLU A 304 -16.00 10.09 3.60
C GLU A 304 -15.32 10.99 2.55
N GLU A 305 -13.99 10.99 2.54
CA GLU A 305 -13.17 11.80 1.64
C GLU A 305 -13.34 11.33 0.18
N ILE A 306 -13.34 10.01 -0.06
CA ILE A 306 -13.58 9.43 -1.39
C ILE A 306 -15.00 9.74 -1.86
N ALA A 307 -16.02 9.52 -1.01
CA ALA A 307 -17.40 9.82 -1.38
C ALA A 307 -17.58 11.30 -1.75
N LYS A 308 -16.94 12.20 -1.03
CA LYS A 308 -16.95 13.64 -1.31
C LYS A 308 -16.26 13.95 -2.65
N ALA A 309 -15.06 13.40 -2.88
CA ALA A 309 -14.27 13.65 -4.08
C ALA A 309 -14.98 13.16 -5.37
N LEU A 310 -15.72 12.04 -5.28
CA LEU A 310 -16.41 11.45 -6.42
C LEU A 310 -17.87 11.94 -6.60
N SER A 311 -18.43 12.70 -5.66
CA SER A 311 -19.87 13.01 -5.60
C SER A 311 -20.41 13.81 -6.77
N HIS A 312 -19.57 14.60 -7.44
CA HIS A 312 -19.96 15.50 -8.55
C HIS A 312 -19.89 14.82 -9.92
N LEU A 313 -19.32 13.61 -9.99
CA LEU A 313 -19.08 12.90 -11.23
C LEU A 313 -20.36 12.28 -11.80
N LYS A 314 -20.42 12.14 -13.12
CA LYS A 314 -21.53 11.49 -13.84
C LYS A 314 -21.37 9.97 -13.88
N ALA A 315 -20.14 9.47 -13.93
CA ALA A 315 -19.81 8.05 -13.86
C ALA A 315 -18.36 7.84 -13.40
N VAL A 316 -18.10 6.70 -12.73
CA VAL A 316 -16.78 6.31 -12.21
C VAL A 316 -16.45 4.88 -12.64
N ALA A 317 -15.19 4.61 -12.97
CA ALA A 317 -14.68 3.26 -13.12
C ALA A 317 -13.63 2.98 -12.04
N VAL A 318 -13.72 1.83 -11.42
CA VAL A 318 -12.71 1.32 -10.48
C VAL A 318 -11.88 0.27 -11.20
N LEU A 319 -10.58 0.52 -11.32
CA LEU A 319 -9.62 -0.43 -11.88
C LEU A 319 -8.96 -1.22 -10.74
N GLU A 320 -9.05 -2.54 -10.79
CA GLU A 320 -8.50 -3.45 -9.79
C GLU A 320 -7.53 -4.45 -10.37
N ARG A 321 -6.33 -4.49 -9.80
CA ARG A 321 -5.31 -5.49 -10.15
C ARG A 321 -5.41 -6.72 -9.23
N ALA A 322 -6.63 -7.08 -8.85
CA ALA A 322 -6.97 -8.29 -8.10
C ALA A 322 -8.39 -8.71 -8.42
N ASP A 323 -8.66 -9.99 -8.46
CA ASP A 323 -10.00 -10.54 -8.61
C ASP A 323 -10.44 -11.16 -7.29
N SER A 324 -11.54 -10.67 -6.72
CA SER A 324 -12.08 -11.22 -5.47
C SER A 324 -12.84 -12.53 -5.66
N LEU A 325 -13.12 -12.93 -6.92
CA LEU A 325 -13.83 -14.16 -7.29
C LEU A 325 -15.22 -14.30 -6.63
N ASN A 326 -15.85 -13.18 -6.28
CA ASN A 326 -17.12 -13.14 -5.55
C ASN A 326 -18.35 -12.83 -6.45
N ALA A 327 -18.12 -12.61 -7.76
CA ALA A 327 -19.13 -12.28 -8.77
C ALA A 327 -19.83 -10.90 -8.62
N ALA A 328 -19.50 -10.11 -7.60
CA ALA A 328 -20.10 -8.79 -7.38
C ALA A 328 -19.17 -7.63 -7.72
N GLY A 329 -17.86 -7.82 -7.52
CA GLY A 329 -16.82 -6.83 -7.77
C GLY A 329 -15.54 -7.16 -7.03
N GLY A 330 -14.50 -6.37 -7.23
CA GLY A 330 -13.25 -6.50 -6.52
C GLY A 330 -13.23 -5.74 -5.20
N ALA A 331 -12.17 -5.93 -4.42
CA ALA A 331 -12.04 -5.41 -3.06
C ALA A 331 -12.13 -3.87 -2.99
N LEU A 332 -11.43 -3.17 -3.88
CA LEU A 332 -11.46 -1.70 -3.94
C LEU A 332 -12.85 -1.20 -4.38
N TYR A 333 -13.45 -1.86 -5.36
CA TYR A 333 -14.80 -1.51 -5.83
C TYR A 333 -15.84 -1.66 -4.72
N GLU A 334 -15.78 -2.74 -3.96
CA GLU A 334 -16.68 -2.98 -2.82
C GLU A 334 -16.53 -1.89 -1.75
N ASP A 335 -15.29 -1.55 -1.37
CA ASP A 335 -15.02 -0.52 -0.38
C ASP A 335 -15.50 0.87 -0.85
N ILE A 336 -15.26 1.23 -2.13
CA ILE A 336 -15.76 2.49 -2.70
C ILE A 336 -17.29 2.49 -2.77
N THR A 337 -17.90 1.40 -3.23
CA THR A 337 -19.36 1.29 -3.30
C THR A 337 -20.00 1.45 -1.93
N SER A 338 -19.43 0.80 -0.92
CA SER A 338 -19.85 0.94 0.48
C SER A 338 -19.71 2.38 0.96
N ALA A 339 -18.54 3.00 0.71
CA ALA A 339 -18.28 4.40 1.08
C ALA A 339 -19.30 5.36 0.44
N MET A 340 -19.57 5.19 -0.85
CA MET A 340 -20.56 6.01 -1.57
C MET A 340 -21.97 5.81 -0.99
N TYR A 341 -22.34 4.56 -0.70
CA TYR A 341 -23.66 4.22 -0.18
C TYR A 341 -23.91 4.84 1.20
N VAL A 342 -22.99 4.67 2.17
CA VAL A 342 -23.16 5.18 3.53
C VAL A 342 -23.10 6.71 3.61
N ASN A 343 -22.45 7.36 2.63
CA ASN A 343 -22.42 8.82 2.52
C ASN A 343 -23.53 9.40 1.63
N ASN A 344 -24.55 8.60 1.30
CA ASN A 344 -25.70 8.99 0.47
C ASN A 344 -25.30 9.55 -0.92
N THR A 345 -24.18 9.13 -1.45
CA THR A 345 -23.69 9.52 -2.77
C THR A 345 -24.06 8.46 -3.81
N ARG A 346 -24.67 8.90 -4.90
CA ARG A 346 -25.16 7.99 -5.97
C ARG A 346 -24.53 8.38 -7.31
N VAL A 347 -23.47 7.67 -7.67
CA VAL A 347 -22.80 7.81 -8.97
C VAL A 347 -22.74 6.42 -9.60
N PRO A 348 -23.12 6.26 -10.87
CA PRO A 348 -22.96 5.00 -11.60
C PRO A 348 -21.50 4.56 -11.62
N MET A 349 -21.24 3.29 -11.29
CA MET A 349 -19.87 2.78 -11.22
C MET A 349 -19.68 1.49 -11.99
N LEU A 350 -18.57 1.43 -12.74
CA LEU A 350 -18.06 0.22 -13.40
C LEU A 350 -16.84 -0.29 -12.62
N ASN A 351 -16.68 -1.61 -12.60
CA ASN A 351 -15.50 -2.28 -12.07
C ASN A 351 -14.76 -3.03 -13.16
N TYR A 352 -13.46 -2.83 -13.27
CA TYR A 352 -12.60 -3.52 -14.22
C TYR A 352 -11.48 -4.26 -13.50
N VAL A 353 -11.48 -5.58 -13.60
CA VAL A 353 -10.32 -6.40 -13.26
C VAL A 353 -9.34 -6.32 -14.42
N TYR A 354 -8.08 -6.00 -14.12
CA TYR A 354 -7.04 -5.81 -15.13
C TYR A 354 -5.66 -6.25 -14.63
N GLY A 355 -4.72 -6.44 -15.53
CA GLY A 355 -3.29 -6.57 -15.22
C GLY A 355 -2.91 -7.76 -14.32
N ILE A 356 -3.81 -8.72 -14.14
CA ILE A 356 -3.57 -9.92 -13.32
C ILE A 356 -2.32 -10.65 -13.80
N GLY A 357 -1.44 -11.02 -12.83
CA GLY A 357 -0.20 -11.71 -13.12
C GLY A 357 0.78 -10.92 -13.99
N GLY A 358 0.74 -9.57 -13.90
CA GLY A 358 1.66 -8.67 -14.58
C GLY A 358 1.34 -8.42 -16.05
N ARG A 359 0.11 -8.71 -16.50
CA ARG A 359 -0.28 -8.35 -17.88
C ARG A 359 -0.21 -6.85 -18.05
N ASP A 360 0.46 -6.39 -19.10
CA ASP A 360 0.53 -4.98 -19.47
C ASP A 360 -0.86 -4.39 -19.69
N THR A 361 -1.04 -3.16 -19.24
CA THR A 361 -2.26 -2.37 -19.46
C THR A 361 -1.88 -1.17 -20.32
N ARG A 362 -2.43 -1.14 -21.54
CA ARG A 362 -2.08 -0.14 -22.54
C ARG A 362 -2.94 1.11 -22.41
N ALA A 363 -2.44 2.23 -22.92
CA ALA A 363 -3.15 3.50 -22.93
C ALA A 363 -4.52 3.40 -23.63
N GLU A 364 -4.59 2.65 -24.75
CA GLU A 364 -5.82 2.43 -25.52
C GLU A 364 -6.87 1.66 -24.70
N GLU A 365 -6.45 0.73 -23.85
CA GLU A 365 -7.36 0.00 -22.96
C GLU A 365 -7.94 0.94 -21.90
N ILE A 366 -7.11 1.80 -21.30
CA ILE A 366 -7.59 2.83 -20.36
C ILE A 366 -8.49 3.85 -21.06
N GLU A 367 -8.17 4.28 -22.28
CA GLU A 367 -9.04 5.16 -23.07
C GLU A 367 -10.41 4.51 -23.31
N SER A 368 -10.46 3.18 -23.58
CA SER A 368 -11.73 2.45 -23.75
C SER A 368 -12.61 2.47 -22.49
N VAL A 369 -12.02 2.49 -21.29
CA VAL A 369 -12.76 2.63 -20.04
C VAL A 369 -13.47 3.97 -19.98
N TYR A 370 -12.81 5.06 -20.35
CA TYR A 370 -13.46 6.38 -20.41
C TYR A 370 -14.56 6.43 -21.46
N GLN A 371 -14.42 5.74 -22.59
CA GLN A 371 -15.49 5.63 -23.60
C GLN A 371 -16.72 4.89 -23.05
N ASP A 372 -16.51 3.84 -22.27
CA ASP A 372 -17.61 3.13 -21.61
C ASP A 372 -18.26 3.98 -20.52
N LEU A 373 -17.49 4.74 -19.74
CA LEU A 373 -18.02 5.70 -18.78
C LEU A 373 -18.87 6.80 -19.45
N ALA A 374 -18.46 7.29 -20.62
CA ALA A 374 -19.25 8.26 -21.37
C ALA A 374 -20.62 7.69 -21.75
N LYS A 375 -20.68 6.46 -22.24
CA LYS A 375 -21.95 5.75 -22.53
C LYS A 375 -22.82 5.59 -21.29
N VAL A 376 -22.23 5.21 -20.14
CA VAL A 376 -22.95 5.11 -18.87
C VAL A 376 -23.51 6.46 -18.42
N ALA A 377 -22.73 7.53 -18.55
CA ALA A 377 -23.14 8.89 -18.20
C ALA A 377 -24.30 9.40 -19.08
N GLU A 378 -24.34 9.02 -20.35
CA GLU A 378 -25.38 9.40 -21.31
C GLU A 378 -26.67 8.59 -21.12
N THR A 379 -26.56 7.30 -20.90
CA THR A 379 -27.70 6.37 -20.91
C THR A 379 -28.24 6.03 -19.52
N GLY A 380 -27.43 6.21 -18.49
CA GLY A 380 -27.72 5.73 -17.12
C GLY A 380 -27.68 4.20 -16.99
N ASN A 381 -27.30 3.47 -18.07
CA ASN A 381 -27.33 2.01 -18.10
C ASN A 381 -26.00 1.42 -17.60
N LEU A 382 -26.08 0.56 -16.58
CA LEU A 382 -24.97 -0.17 -15.96
C LEU A 382 -24.92 -1.64 -16.39
N ASP A 383 -25.22 -1.94 -17.66
CA ASP A 383 -25.13 -3.32 -18.14
C ASP A 383 -23.75 -3.91 -17.87
N ASN A 384 -23.72 -5.05 -17.19
CA ASN A 384 -22.51 -5.74 -16.82
C ASN A 384 -21.45 -4.82 -16.16
N PRO A 385 -21.68 -4.35 -14.93
CA PRO A 385 -20.76 -3.42 -14.26
C PRO A 385 -19.42 -4.04 -13.89
N TYR A 386 -19.33 -5.38 -13.78
CA TYR A 386 -18.10 -6.11 -13.47
C TYR A 386 -17.50 -6.69 -14.75
N ARG A 387 -16.30 -6.22 -15.11
CA ARG A 387 -15.68 -6.48 -16.42
C ARG A 387 -14.21 -6.85 -16.28
N TYR A 388 -13.66 -7.46 -17.34
CA TYR A 388 -12.23 -7.72 -17.47
C TYR A 388 -11.65 -6.85 -18.57
N LEU A 389 -10.58 -6.12 -18.29
CA LEU A 389 -9.85 -5.29 -19.24
C LEU A 389 -8.60 -6.04 -19.74
N GLY A 390 -8.40 -6.09 -21.06
CA GLY A 390 -7.26 -6.78 -21.65
C GLY A 390 -7.34 -8.33 -21.61
N LEU A 391 -8.50 -8.91 -21.30
CA LEU A 391 -8.70 -10.35 -21.34
C LEU A 391 -8.77 -10.84 -22.79
N ARG A 392 -7.88 -11.76 -23.16
CA ARG A 392 -7.92 -12.42 -24.49
C ARG A 392 -9.09 -13.39 -24.55
N ARG A 393 -9.90 -13.28 -25.58
CA ARG A 393 -10.97 -14.23 -25.87
C ARG A 393 -10.51 -15.23 -26.91
N LYS A 394 -11.17 -16.42 -26.95
CA LYS A 394 -10.89 -17.44 -27.96
C LYS A 394 -11.21 -16.84 -29.34
N GLY A 395 -10.19 -16.67 -30.19
CA GLY A 395 -10.29 -16.03 -31.50
C GLY A 395 -9.57 -14.69 -31.62
N ASP A 396 -9.13 -14.08 -30.51
CA ASP A 396 -8.24 -12.93 -30.55
C ASP A 396 -6.86 -13.43 -30.98
N GLU A 397 -6.49 -13.23 -32.24
CA GLU A 397 -5.14 -13.50 -32.74
C GLU A 397 -4.17 -12.44 -32.17
N ASN A 398 -2.94 -12.85 -31.91
CA ASN A 398 -1.84 -12.12 -31.26
C ASN A 398 -1.51 -10.77 -31.85
#